data_66f9b78afdea62a64a8f647372845995
#
_entry.id   66f9b78afdea62a64a8f647372845995
#
_cell.length_a   1.000
_cell.length_b   1.000
_cell.length_c   1.000
_cell.angle_alpha   90.00
_cell.angle_beta   90.00
_cell.angle_gamma   90.00
#
_symmetry.space_group_name_H-M   'P 1'
#
loop_
_entity.id
_entity.type
_entity.pdbx_description
1 polymer ?
#
loop_
_entity_poly.entity_id
_entity_poly.type
_entity_poly.pdbx_seq_one_letter_code
_entity_poly.pdbx_strand_id
1 'polypeptide(L)'
;MKLSKAKLLIGDKSSESKIILLIGDYEAPKTEVVLDAIKKDGSSYCYFYTEGVYDGELSDTLTNLDADCTLQSINEVVSDNDNLEGILVVDSLSAFPDNNISRIRRLTTICRDKDLTLICTMHKGRITPIDTSLAVLFDAIYYL
;
A
#
# COMPACT_ATOMS: atom_id res chain seq x y z
N MET A 1 -3.05 11.70 4.16
CA MET A 1 -4.22 11.02 3.53
C MET A 1 -4.94 10.15 4.56
N LYS A 2 -6.22 10.01 4.43
CA LYS A 2 -7.06 9.31 5.41
C LYS A 2 -7.91 8.25 4.72
N LEU A 3 -7.97 7.05 5.31
CA LEU A 3 -8.84 5.96 4.84
C LEU A 3 -10.14 5.99 5.64
N SER A 4 -11.12 6.79 5.20
CA SER A 4 -12.32 7.09 5.99
C SER A 4 -13.25 5.91 6.22
N LYS A 5 -13.15 4.85 5.41
CA LYS A 5 -13.98 3.64 5.55
C LYS A 5 -13.31 2.54 6.40
N ALA A 6 -12.15 2.80 6.96
CA ALA A 6 -11.41 1.88 7.81
C ALA A 6 -11.18 2.50 9.18
N LYS A 7 -10.87 1.65 10.18
CA LYS A 7 -10.60 2.09 11.56
C LYS A 7 -9.12 2.37 11.73
N LEU A 8 -8.77 3.58 12.19
CA LEU A 8 -7.40 3.91 12.53
C LEU A 8 -6.99 3.18 13.82
N LEU A 9 -5.95 2.36 13.74
CA LEU A 9 -5.39 1.64 14.89
C LEU A 9 -4.18 2.36 15.48
N ILE A 10 -3.27 2.79 14.63
CA ILE A 10 -2.01 3.42 15.01
C ILE A 10 -1.81 4.63 14.10
N GLY A 11 -1.32 5.72 14.67
CA GLY A 11 -0.97 6.91 13.93
C GLY A 11 -1.77 8.13 14.31
N ASP A 12 -1.52 9.22 13.61
CA ASP A 12 -2.16 10.50 13.84
C ASP A 12 -3.53 10.56 13.18
N LYS A 13 -4.49 11.20 13.85
CA LYS A 13 -5.82 11.50 13.28
C LYS A 13 -5.80 12.59 12.23
N SER A 14 -4.67 13.28 12.06
CA SER A 14 -4.54 14.28 11.00
C SER A 14 -4.51 13.61 9.62
N SER A 15 -4.89 14.35 8.59
CA SER A 15 -4.88 13.87 7.21
C SER A 15 -3.49 13.89 6.57
N GLU A 16 -2.42 14.06 7.36
CA GLU A 16 -1.06 14.27 6.87
C GLU A 16 -0.23 12.99 6.75
N SER A 17 -0.78 11.84 7.14
CA SER A 17 -0.07 10.56 6.99
C SER A 17 0.23 10.27 5.53
N LYS A 18 1.49 9.96 5.24
CA LYS A 18 1.97 9.67 3.89
C LYS A 18 2.30 8.20 3.65
N ILE A 19 2.67 7.47 4.68
CA ILE A 19 3.01 6.04 4.58
C ILE A 19 1.95 5.28 5.38
N ILE A 20 1.07 4.58 4.66
CA ILE A 20 -0.17 4.03 5.22
C ILE A 20 -0.24 2.54 4.98
N LEU A 21 -0.63 1.79 6.01
CA LEU A 21 -0.92 0.36 5.92
C LEU A 21 -2.39 0.12 6.23
N LEU A 22 -3.06 -0.64 5.37
CA LEU A 22 -4.43 -1.12 5.60
C LEU A 22 -4.39 -2.64 5.79
N ILE A 23 -4.80 -3.11 6.97
CA ILE A 23 -4.87 -4.52 7.31
C ILE A 23 -6.33 -4.94 7.34
N GLY A 24 -6.62 -6.11 6.83
CA GLY A 24 -7.97 -6.68 6.89
C GLY A 24 -7.95 -8.16 6.55
N ASP A 25 -9.07 -8.84 6.81
CA ASP A 25 -9.23 -10.25 6.43
C ASP A 25 -9.11 -10.40 4.92
N TYR A 26 -8.78 -11.62 4.47
CA TYR A 26 -8.61 -11.91 3.05
C TYR A 26 -9.80 -11.45 2.21
N GLU A 27 -11.02 -11.65 2.71
CA GLU A 27 -12.25 -11.30 2.01
C GLU A 27 -12.72 -9.85 2.23
N ALA A 28 -12.04 -9.10 3.09
CA ALA A 28 -12.41 -7.71 3.34
C ALA A 28 -12.15 -6.85 2.09
N PRO A 29 -13.03 -5.87 1.80
CA PRO A 29 -12.94 -5.06 0.59
C PRO A 29 -11.86 -3.97 0.69
N LYS A 30 -10.60 -4.38 0.90
CA LYS A 30 -9.47 -3.46 1.06
C LYS A 30 -9.22 -2.61 -0.20
N THR A 31 -9.30 -3.23 -1.36
CA THR A 31 -9.09 -2.54 -2.63
C THR A 31 -10.10 -1.40 -2.81
N GLU A 32 -11.36 -1.66 -2.56
CA GLU A 32 -12.44 -0.66 -2.68
C GLU A 32 -12.24 0.51 -1.71
N VAL A 33 -11.76 0.23 -0.49
CA VAL A 33 -11.47 1.29 0.49
C VAL A 33 -10.34 2.19 0.01
N VAL A 34 -9.28 1.59 -0.54
CA VAL A 34 -8.14 2.35 -1.08
C VAL A 34 -8.58 3.19 -2.27
N LEU A 35 -9.34 2.61 -3.20
CA LEU A 35 -9.83 3.33 -4.38
C LEU A 35 -10.74 4.49 -4.03
N ASP A 36 -11.61 4.31 -3.04
CA ASP A 36 -12.46 5.39 -2.55
C ASP A 36 -11.63 6.56 -2.02
N ALA A 37 -10.58 6.27 -1.26
CA ALA A 37 -9.68 7.28 -0.73
C ALA A 37 -8.93 8.03 -1.85
N ILE A 38 -8.48 7.31 -2.87
CA ILE A 38 -7.79 7.90 -4.03
C ILE A 38 -8.74 8.83 -4.78
N LYS A 39 -9.97 8.41 -5.04
CA LYS A 39 -10.97 9.24 -5.73
C LYS A 39 -11.27 10.52 -4.98
N LYS A 40 -11.38 10.46 -3.66
CA LYS A 40 -11.62 11.64 -2.82
C LYS A 40 -10.43 12.59 -2.80
N ASP A 41 -9.22 12.07 -2.87
CA ASP A 41 -8.02 12.87 -2.86
C ASP A 41 -7.80 13.60 -4.18
N GLY A 42 -8.13 12.98 -5.30
CA GLY A 42 -8.02 13.56 -6.64
C GLY A 42 -6.61 13.63 -7.19
N SER A 43 -5.62 13.09 -6.50
CA SER A 43 -4.22 13.07 -6.95
C SER A 43 -3.98 12.00 -8.01
N SER A 44 -2.90 12.17 -8.77
CA SER A 44 -2.34 11.11 -9.63
C SER A 44 -1.97 9.90 -8.79
N TYR A 45 -2.06 8.71 -9.35
CA TYR A 45 -1.70 7.50 -8.63
C TYR A 45 -1.13 6.44 -9.56
N CYS A 46 -0.32 5.53 -8.98
CA CYS A 46 0.18 4.33 -9.60
C CYS A 46 -0.22 3.16 -8.71
N TYR A 47 -0.92 2.16 -9.25
CA TYR A 47 -1.52 1.07 -8.48
C TYR A 47 -0.95 -0.27 -8.93
N PHE A 48 -0.24 -0.95 -8.03
CA PHE A 48 0.25 -2.31 -8.23
C PHE A 48 -0.69 -3.29 -7.52
N TYR A 49 -1.36 -4.14 -8.31
CA TYR A 49 -2.34 -5.11 -7.83
C TYR A 49 -1.78 -6.53 -7.95
N THR A 50 -1.72 -7.25 -6.83
CA THR A 50 -1.09 -8.57 -6.75
C THR A 50 -2.07 -9.73 -6.56
N GLU A 51 -3.35 -9.45 -6.42
CA GLU A 51 -4.39 -10.43 -6.07
C GLU A 51 -5.08 -11.03 -7.32
N GLY A 52 -4.35 -11.15 -8.41
CA GLY A 52 -4.87 -11.63 -9.66
C GLY A 52 -5.20 -10.50 -10.63
N VAL A 53 -6.26 -10.64 -11.41
CA VAL A 53 -6.73 -9.59 -12.31
C VAL A 53 -7.87 -8.84 -11.66
N TYR A 54 -7.72 -7.54 -11.52
CA TYR A 54 -8.79 -6.70 -10.98
C TYR A 54 -9.89 -6.54 -12.04
N ASP A 55 -11.12 -6.85 -11.67
CA ASP A 55 -12.30 -6.86 -12.55
C ASP A 55 -13.23 -5.66 -12.29
N GLY A 56 -12.71 -4.58 -11.77
CA GLY A 56 -13.46 -3.35 -11.48
C GLY A 56 -13.21 -2.24 -12.48
N GLU A 57 -13.93 -1.14 -12.31
CA GLU A 57 -13.79 0.09 -13.10
C GLU A 57 -12.49 0.83 -12.83
N LEU A 58 -11.36 0.20 -13.00
CA LEU A 58 -10.13 0.96 -12.88
C LEU A 58 -9.43 1.10 -14.18
N SER A 59 -9.12 2.33 -14.33
CA SER A 59 -8.41 2.94 -15.40
C SER A 59 -7.03 2.35 -15.67
N ASP A 60 -6.43 2.82 -16.72
CA ASP A 60 -5.12 2.52 -17.27
C ASP A 60 -3.93 2.60 -16.28
N THR A 61 -4.17 3.04 -15.05
CA THR A 61 -3.13 3.21 -14.03
C THR A 61 -3.00 2.02 -13.07
N LEU A 62 -3.87 1.02 -13.18
CA LEU A 62 -3.75 -0.21 -12.41
C LEU A 62 -2.91 -1.22 -13.16
N THR A 63 -1.82 -1.67 -12.55
CA THR A 63 -0.95 -2.71 -13.09
C THR A 63 -1.18 -4.01 -12.36
N ASN A 64 -1.67 -5.03 -13.07
CA ASN A 64 -1.76 -6.39 -12.54
C ASN A 64 -0.36 -7.00 -12.55
N LEU A 65 0.07 -7.50 -11.41
CA LEU A 65 1.38 -8.11 -11.26
C LEU A 65 1.30 -9.63 -11.38
N ASP A 66 2.37 -10.21 -11.93
CA ASP A 66 2.52 -11.65 -12.00
C ASP A 66 2.67 -12.27 -10.61
N ALA A 67 2.26 -13.53 -10.46
CA ALA A 67 2.36 -14.26 -9.20
C ALA A 67 3.79 -14.40 -8.69
N ASP A 68 4.79 -14.33 -9.58
CA ASP A 68 6.20 -14.45 -9.25
C ASP A 68 6.88 -13.10 -8.97
N CYS A 69 6.14 -12.00 -9.05
CA CYS A 69 6.69 -10.67 -8.80
C CYS A 69 7.19 -10.56 -7.35
N THR A 70 8.37 -9.97 -7.18
CA THR A 70 8.97 -9.76 -5.85
C THR A 70 8.82 -8.31 -5.41
N LEU A 71 8.85 -8.09 -4.11
CA LEU A 71 8.85 -6.74 -3.55
C LEU A 71 10.15 -6.00 -3.93
N GLN A 72 11.25 -6.73 -4.07
CA GLN A 72 12.50 -6.16 -4.60
C GLN A 72 12.30 -5.58 -6.00
N SER A 73 11.59 -6.30 -6.88
CA SER A 73 11.28 -5.81 -8.23
C SER A 73 10.49 -4.52 -8.19
N ILE A 74 9.49 -4.45 -7.31
CA ILE A 74 8.70 -3.22 -7.13
C ILE A 74 9.58 -2.09 -6.63
N ASN A 75 10.45 -2.35 -5.66
CA ASN A 75 11.38 -1.34 -5.15
C ASN A 75 12.28 -0.78 -6.27
N GLU A 76 12.78 -1.64 -7.15
CA GLU A 76 13.60 -1.22 -8.30
C GLU A 76 12.81 -0.37 -9.28
N VAL A 77 11.59 -0.79 -9.62
CA VAL A 77 10.71 -0.04 -10.53
C VAL A 77 10.41 1.35 -9.95
N VAL A 78 10.07 1.43 -8.68
CA VAL A 78 9.77 2.72 -8.03
C VAL A 78 11.02 3.59 -7.92
N SER A 79 12.15 3.00 -7.56
CA SER A 79 13.43 3.72 -7.44
C SER A 79 13.89 4.30 -8.78
N ASP A 80 13.71 3.54 -9.87
CA ASP A 80 14.21 3.92 -11.20
C ASP A 80 13.28 4.87 -11.95
N ASN A 81 12.03 5.04 -11.48
CA ASN A 81 11.06 5.90 -12.16
C ASN A 81 10.97 7.27 -11.51
N ASP A 82 11.67 8.25 -12.08
CA ASP A 82 11.70 9.62 -11.57
C ASP A 82 10.41 10.43 -11.86
N ASN A 83 9.51 9.89 -12.67
CA ASN A 83 8.26 10.57 -13.05
C ASN A 83 7.08 10.21 -12.16
N LEU A 84 7.26 9.32 -11.19
CA LEU A 84 6.18 8.98 -10.24
C LEU A 84 5.85 10.18 -9.37
N GLU A 85 4.56 10.47 -9.25
CA GLU A 85 4.06 11.54 -8.38
C GLU A 85 2.72 11.14 -7.78
N GLY A 86 2.36 11.77 -6.67
CA GLY A 86 1.08 11.54 -6.01
C GLY A 86 1.09 10.30 -5.13
N ILE A 87 0.25 9.33 -5.46
CA ILE A 87 -0.02 8.15 -4.63
C ILE A 87 0.54 6.89 -5.30
N LEU A 88 1.28 6.10 -4.53
CA LEU A 88 1.69 4.76 -4.91
C LEU A 88 0.92 3.75 -4.05
N VAL A 89 0.29 2.77 -4.68
CA VAL A 89 -0.42 1.69 -3.98
C VAL A 89 0.24 0.35 -4.28
N VAL A 90 0.47 -0.44 -3.23
CA VAL A 90 0.90 -1.83 -3.33
C VAL A 90 -0.13 -2.71 -2.62
N ASP A 91 -0.96 -3.36 -3.40
CA ASP A 91 -2.10 -4.15 -2.94
C ASP A 91 -1.97 -5.59 -3.48
N SER A 92 -1.53 -6.55 -2.73
CA SER A 92 -1.23 -6.59 -1.30
C SER A 92 0.21 -7.01 -1.06
N LEU A 93 0.83 -6.54 0.02
CA LEU A 93 2.16 -6.99 0.45
C LEU A 93 2.20 -8.49 0.73
N SER A 94 1.09 -9.06 1.16
CA SER A 94 0.99 -10.49 1.50
C SER A 94 1.26 -11.44 0.34
N ALA A 95 1.10 -10.99 -0.89
CA ALA A 95 1.29 -11.81 -2.07
C ALA A 95 2.76 -11.98 -2.47
N PHE A 96 3.64 -11.09 -2.03
CA PHE A 96 5.05 -11.16 -2.39
C PHE A 96 5.78 -12.23 -1.59
N PRO A 97 6.58 -13.10 -2.25
CA PRO A 97 7.35 -14.14 -1.54
C PRO A 97 8.42 -13.55 -0.63
N ASP A 98 8.90 -12.35 -0.91
CA ASP A 98 9.95 -11.64 -0.17
C ASP A 98 9.40 -10.47 0.66
N ASN A 99 8.19 -10.58 1.21
CA ASN A 99 7.54 -9.54 2.02
C ASN A 99 8.11 -9.42 3.44
N ASN A 100 9.42 -9.34 3.56
CA ASN A 100 10.09 -9.19 4.85
C ASN A 100 10.27 -7.71 5.22
N ILE A 101 10.64 -7.47 6.48
CA ILE A 101 10.78 -6.12 7.04
C ILE A 101 11.80 -5.27 6.26
N SER A 102 12.88 -5.88 5.80
CA SER A 102 13.93 -5.18 5.06
C SER A 102 13.42 -4.65 3.71
N ARG A 103 12.65 -5.45 2.99
CA ARG A 103 12.06 -5.06 1.70
C ARG A 103 10.99 -3.99 1.86
N ILE A 104 10.16 -4.12 2.89
CA ILE A 104 9.12 -3.13 3.19
C ILE A 104 9.76 -1.80 3.61
N ARG A 105 10.80 -1.85 4.45
CA ARG A 105 11.54 -0.65 4.84
C ARG A 105 12.12 0.07 3.62
N ARG A 106 12.67 -0.68 2.68
CA ARG A 106 13.23 -0.09 1.45
C ARG A 106 12.15 0.65 0.65
N LEU A 107 10.98 0.04 0.51
CA LEU A 107 9.85 0.67 -0.18
C LEU A 107 9.42 1.97 0.51
N THR A 108 9.26 1.95 1.82
CA THR A 108 8.88 3.16 2.57
C THR A 108 9.93 4.26 2.44
N THR A 109 11.21 3.90 2.48
CA THR A 109 12.31 4.86 2.32
C THR A 109 12.30 5.51 0.93
N ILE A 110 12.14 4.71 -0.12
CA ILE A 110 12.08 5.23 -1.49
C ILE A 110 10.92 6.20 -1.65
N CYS A 111 9.75 5.85 -1.12
CA CYS A 111 8.56 6.70 -1.21
C CYS A 111 8.74 8.01 -0.46
N ARG A 112 9.36 7.98 0.73
CA ARG A 112 9.67 9.21 1.48
C ARG A 112 10.63 10.10 0.70
N ASP A 113 11.68 9.54 0.12
CA ASP A 113 12.68 10.28 -0.64
C ASP A 113 12.08 10.94 -1.89
N LYS A 114 11.08 10.30 -2.48
CA LYS A 114 10.38 10.81 -3.67
C LYS A 114 9.15 11.65 -3.33
N ASP A 115 8.86 11.88 -2.07
CA ASP A 115 7.67 12.59 -1.58
C ASP A 115 6.35 11.98 -2.09
N LEU A 116 6.31 10.65 -2.18
CA LEU A 116 5.11 9.92 -2.56
C LEU A 116 4.28 9.56 -1.33
N THR A 117 2.97 9.57 -1.49
CA THR A 117 2.07 8.93 -0.54
C THR A 117 2.02 7.44 -0.87
N LEU A 118 2.36 6.59 0.09
CA LEU A 118 2.33 5.13 -0.09
C LEU A 118 1.16 4.53 0.68
N ILE A 119 0.38 3.71 0.00
CA ILE A 119 -0.66 2.90 0.63
C ILE A 119 -0.35 1.43 0.33
N CYS A 120 -0.14 0.66 1.39
CA CYS A 120 0.02 -0.79 1.29
C CYS A 120 -1.15 -1.48 1.94
N THR A 121 -1.54 -2.64 1.41
CA THR A 121 -2.53 -3.51 2.07
C THR A 121 -1.88 -4.80 2.51
N MET A 122 -2.48 -5.45 3.50
CA MET A 122 -2.03 -6.74 4.03
C MET A 122 -3.20 -7.55 4.54
N HIS A 123 -3.09 -8.88 4.44
CA HIS A 123 -4.07 -9.79 5.03
C HIS A 123 -3.77 -10.01 6.51
N LYS A 124 -4.79 -9.91 7.34
CA LYS A 124 -4.71 -10.01 8.79
C LYS A 124 -4.03 -11.30 9.29
N GLY A 125 -4.30 -12.43 8.66
CA GLY A 125 -3.78 -13.73 9.09
C GLY A 125 -2.27 -13.91 8.91
N ARG A 126 -1.58 -12.95 8.32
CA ARG A 126 -0.15 -13.02 8.05
C ARG A 126 0.69 -12.20 9.03
N ILE A 127 0.04 -11.40 9.87
CA ILE A 127 0.69 -10.62 10.92
C ILE A 127 -0.11 -10.76 12.19
N THR A 128 0.35 -11.59 13.10
CA THR A 128 -0.29 -11.75 14.40
C THR A 128 0.78 -11.99 15.46
N PRO A 129 0.96 -11.08 16.42
CA PRO A 129 0.47 -9.68 16.47
C PRO A 129 1.18 -8.80 15.45
N ILE A 130 0.71 -7.56 15.23
CA ILE A 130 1.42 -6.59 14.39
C ILE A 130 2.80 -6.41 15.01
N ASP A 131 3.82 -6.81 14.26
CA ASP A 131 5.19 -6.67 14.70
C ASP A 131 5.50 -5.19 14.89
N THR A 132 6.06 -4.82 16.05
CA THR A 132 6.43 -3.43 16.33
C THR A 132 7.44 -2.90 15.32
N SER A 133 8.33 -3.74 14.80
CA SER A 133 9.28 -3.33 13.77
C SER A 133 8.60 -3.00 12.44
N LEU A 134 7.48 -3.64 12.12
CA LEU A 134 6.65 -3.28 10.97
C LEU A 134 5.89 -1.98 11.24
N ALA A 135 5.31 -1.85 12.42
CA ALA A 135 4.49 -0.68 12.78
C ALA A 135 5.25 0.64 12.69
N VAL A 136 6.54 0.65 13.03
CA VAL A 136 7.35 1.88 12.98
C VAL A 136 7.65 2.36 11.55
N LEU A 137 7.41 1.55 10.54
CA LEU A 137 7.63 1.93 9.15
C LEU A 137 6.50 2.79 8.58
N PHE A 138 5.32 2.71 9.18
CA PHE A 138 4.11 3.38 8.68
C PHE A 138 3.70 4.53 9.57
N ASP A 139 3.23 5.62 8.96
CA ASP A 139 2.71 6.78 9.68
C ASP A 139 1.33 6.49 10.27
N ALA A 140 0.56 5.66 9.59
CA ALA A 140 -0.77 5.24 10.04
C ALA A 140 -1.05 3.80 9.64
N ILE A 141 -1.72 3.06 10.53
CA ILE A 141 -2.18 1.70 10.27
C ILE A 141 -3.68 1.66 10.51
N TYR A 142 -4.39 1.25 9.49
CA TYR A 142 -5.86 1.09 9.52
C TYR A 142 -6.23 -0.39 9.52
N TYR A 143 -7.41 -0.66 10.05
CA TYR A 143 -8.01 -2.00 10.08
C TYR A 143 -9.39 -1.98 9.44
N LEU A 144 -9.66 -3.04 8.64
CA LEU A 144 -10.95 -3.21 7.98
C LEU A 144 -11.57 -4.58 8.34
#